data_d848e5914520235fef34ca896fca36b3
#
_entry.id   d848e5914520235fef34ca896fca36b3
#
_cell.length_a   1.000
_cell.length_b   1.000
_cell.length_c   1.000
_cell.angle_alpha   90.00
_cell.angle_beta   90.00
_cell.angle_gamma   90.00
#
_symmetry.space_group_name_H-M   'P 1'
#
loop_
_entity.id
_entity.type
_entity.pdbx_description
1 polymer ?
#
loop_
_entity_poly.entity_id
_entity_poly.type
_entity_poly.pdbx_seq_one_letter_code
_entity_poly.pdbx_strand_id
1 'polypeptide(L)'
;MQQLEESIQYLQIQQEELLDKADELISSYWAWFTDCNRTIMEQRNVGISEAKIGMFAPVIQRKKSGEGTKPYIMWRKFDASSIRKLNPKYSIFIKPGFDGDYMAALKKATWEQERAMALEVKLNQIRMAVNTLHESAVKMRSVKRKIDKVNNQQFSEV
;
A
#
# COMPACT_ATOMS: atom_id res chain seq x y z
N MET A 1 -19.99 -13.46 -20.42
CA MET A 1 -19.41 -14.81 -20.27
C MET A 1 -19.18 -15.16 -18.83
N GLN A 2 -19.83 -16.21 -18.38
CA GLN A 2 -19.80 -16.62 -16.98
C GLN A 2 -18.40 -17.00 -16.49
N GLN A 3 -17.62 -17.71 -17.31
CA GLN A 3 -16.25 -18.11 -16.94
C GLN A 3 -15.32 -16.89 -16.71
N LEU A 4 -15.44 -15.84 -17.52
CA LEU A 4 -14.67 -14.62 -17.32
C LEU A 4 -15.09 -13.88 -16.06
N GLU A 5 -16.37 -13.79 -15.77
CA GLU A 5 -16.90 -13.17 -14.55
C GLU A 5 -16.38 -13.90 -13.30
N GLU A 6 -16.42 -15.23 -13.30
CA GLU A 6 -15.90 -16.04 -12.21
C GLU A 6 -14.40 -15.86 -12.03
N SER A 7 -13.63 -15.79 -13.13
CA SER A 7 -12.19 -15.56 -13.09
C SER A 7 -11.83 -14.18 -12.55
N ILE A 8 -12.55 -13.14 -12.97
CA ILE A 8 -12.39 -11.76 -12.47
C ILE A 8 -12.65 -11.74 -10.97
N GLN A 9 -13.75 -12.35 -10.54
CA GLN A 9 -14.11 -12.41 -9.13
C GLN A 9 -13.07 -13.15 -8.29
N TYR A 10 -12.54 -14.27 -8.80
CA TYR A 10 -11.46 -15.01 -8.15
C TYR A 10 -10.21 -14.15 -7.96
N LEU A 11 -9.79 -13.40 -8.98
CA LEU A 11 -8.63 -12.51 -8.89
C LEU A 11 -8.85 -11.40 -7.86
N GLN A 12 -10.06 -10.85 -7.78
CA GLN A 12 -10.40 -9.85 -6.78
C GLN A 12 -10.31 -10.39 -5.36
N ILE A 13 -10.80 -11.61 -5.13
CA ILE A 13 -10.72 -12.28 -3.83
C ILE A 13 -9.25 -12.49 -3.44
N GLN A 14 -8.42 -12.95 -4.37
CA GLN A 14 -6.98 -13.14 -4.13
C GLN A 14 -6.27 -11.82 -3.79
N GLN A 15 -6.63 -10.74 -4.46
CA GLN A 15 -6.10 -9.41 -4.13
C GLN A 15 -6.46 -9.00 -2.70
N GLU A 16 -7.72 -9.14 -2.31
CA GLU A 16 -8.18 -8.76 -0.96
C GLU A 16 -7.51 -9.60 0.12
N GLU A 17 -7.28 -10.88 -0.10
CA GLU A 17 -6.54 -11.73 0.83
C GLU A 17 -5.10 -11.26 1.02
N LEU A 18 -4.42 -10.86 -0.05
CA LEU A 18 -3.06 -10.30 0.02
C LEU A 18 -3.04 -8.94 0.72
N LEU A 19 -4.03 -8.11 0.46
CA LEU A 19 -4.15 -6.80 1.12
C LEU A 19 -4.45 -6.95 2.61
N ASP A 20 -5.21 -7.96 3.01
CA ASP A 20 -5.46 -8.26 4.42
C ASP A 20 -4.16 -8.66 5.14
N LYS A 21 -3.30 -9.45 4.49
CA LYS A 21 -1.97 -9.78 5.01
C LYS A 21 -1.10 -8.52 5.16
N ALA A 22 -1.11 -7.65 4.15
CA ALA A 22 -0.37 -6.39 4.21
C ALA A 22 -0.90 -5.52 5.35
N ASP A 23 -2.20 -5.44 5.53
CA ASP A 23 -2.85 -4.69 6.61
C ASP A 23 -2.42 -5.18 7.99
N GLU A 24 -2.35 -6.48 8.21
CA GLU A 24 -1.86 -7.06 9.46
C GLU A 24 -0.40 -6.65 9.74
N LEU A 25 0.46 -6.77 8.75
CA LEU A 25 1.86 -6.38 8.86
C LEU A 25 2.02 -4.88 9.11
N ILE A 26 1.26 -4.06 8.41
CA ILE A 26 1.25 -2.60 8.55
C ILE A 26 0.73 -2.21 9.92
N SER A 27 -0.36 -2.79 10.39
CA SER A 27 -0.94 -2.51 11.69
C SER A 27 0.01 -2.85 12.83
N SER A 28 0.72 -3.98 12.73
CA SER A 28 1.74 -4.37 13.70
C SER A 28 2.91 -3.37 13.72
N TYR A 29 3.35 -2.92 12.56
CA TYR A 29 4.40 -1.90 12.47
C TYR A 29 3.95 -0.58 13.10
N TRP A 30 2.74 -0.12 12.79
CA TRP A 30 2.19 1.14 13.32
C TRP A 30 2.05 1.11 14.84
N ALA A 31 1.60 -0.01 15.41
CA ALA A 31 1.49 -0.17 16.86
C ALA A 31 2.86 -0.01 17.53
N TRP A 32 3.87 -0.67 17.01
CA TRP A 32 5.25 -0.56 17.49
C TRP A 32 5.83 0.83 17.28
N PHE A 33 5.67 1.40 16.08
CA PHE A 33 6.17 2.72 15.70
C PHE A 33 5.58 3.82 16.58
N THR A 34 4.27 3.79 16.79
CA THR A 34 3.56 4.76 17.63
C THR A 34 4.00 4.64 19.09
N ASP A 35 4.15 3.43 19.59
CA ASP A 35 4.57 3.17 20.97
C ASP A 35 6.00 3.66 21.23
N CYS A 36 6.93 3.36 20.33
CA CYS A 36 8.30 3.86 20.40
C CYS A 36 8.35 5.40 20.33
N ASN A 37 7.57 6.00 19.44
CA ASN A 37 7.50 7.44 19.33
C ASN A 37 6.97 8.08 20.62
N ARG A 38 5.95 7.49 21.23
CA ARG A 38 5.41 7.96 22.50
C ARG A 38 6.47 7.95 23.60
N THR A 39 7.24 6.87 23.71
CA THR A 39 8.33 6.75 24.69
C THR A 39 9.39 7.82 24.46
N ILE A 40 9.79 8.04 23.21
CA ILE A 40 10.77 9.08 22.86
C ILE A 40 10.25 10.47 23.25
N MET A 41 8.96 10.72 22.99
CA MET A 41 8.32 11.98 23.35
C MET A 41 8.35 12.24 24.85
N GLU A 42 7.98 11.26 25.63
CA GLU A 42 7.96 11.36 27.10
C GLU A 42 9.37 11.63 27.63
N GLN A 43 10.38 10.96 27.10
CA GLN A 43 11.79 11.16 27.45
C GLN A 43 12.28 12.56 27.07
N ARG A 44 11.90 13.08 25.92
CA ARG A 44 12.25 14.45 25.48
C ARG A 44 11.59 15.51 26.35
N ASN A 45 10.33 15.31 26.71
CA ASN A 45 9.58 16.26 27.53
C ASN A 45 10.16 16.42 28.95
N VAL A 46 10.81 15.39 29.48
CA VAL A 46 11.49 15.44 30.78
C VAL A 46 13.00 15.63 30.67
N GLY A 47 13.53 15.88 29.47
CA GLY A 47 14.95 16.17 29.24
C GLY A 47 15.90 14.98 29.32
N ILE A 48 15.39 13.75 29.32
CA ILE A 48 16.21 12.53 29.40
C ILE A 48 16.87 12.18 28.07
N SER A 49 16.23 12.52 26.93
CA SER A 49 16.69 12.16 25.59
C SER A 49 16.42 13.28 24.59
N GLU A 50 17.31 13.43 23.62
CA GLU A 50 17.15 14.27 22.44
C GLU A 50 16.85 13.45 21.20
N ALA A 51 16.55 12.15 21.33
CA ALA A 51 16.27 11.25 20.23
C ALA A 51 15.12 11.79 19.36
N LYS A 52 15.26 11.60 18.04
CA LYS A 52 14.23 12.01 17.09
C LYS A 52 13.15 10.92 17.00
N ILE A 53 11.91 11.36 16.75
CA ILE A 53 10.83 10.43 16.44
C ILE A 53 11.08 9.75 15.10
N GLY A 54 10.44 8.60 14.86
CA GLY A 54 10.55 7.88 13.60
C GLY A 54 9.96 8.66 12.44
N MET A 55 10.49 8.43 11.25
CA MET A 55 10.16 9.21 10.06
C MET A 55 9.25 8.48 9.08
N PHE A 56 9.35 7.16 8.99
CA PHE A 56 8.72 6.39 7.92
C PHE A 56 7.72 5.38 8.45
N ALA A 57 6.54 5.36 7.86
CA ALA A 57 5.51 4.37 8.14
C ALA A 57 4.73 4.01 6.86
N PRO A 58 4.34 2.74 6.71
CA PRO A 58 3.64 2.29 5.52
C PRO A 58 2.13 2.52 5.62
N VAL A 59 1.49 2.65 4.46
CA VAL A 59 0.03 2.76 4.36
C VAL A 59 -0.47 2.05 3.11
N ILE A 60 -1.73 1.64 3.14
CA ILE A 60 -2.45 1.21 1.94
C ILE A 60 -3.35 2.36 1.53
N GLN A 61 -3.21 2.80 0.27
CA GLN A 61 -4.07 3.81 -0.31
C GLN A 61 -4.83 3.21 -1.49
N ARG A 62 -6.14 3.46 -1.54
CA ARG A 62 -6.97 3.07 -2.68
C ARG A 62 -7.28 4.30 -3.50
N LYS A 63 -6.96 4.25 -4.80
CA LYS A 63 -7.21 5.34 -5.74
C LYS A 63 -8.18 4.87 -6.82
N LYS A 64 -9.08 5.75 -7.25
CA LYS A 64 -9.95 5.44 -8.38
C LYS A 64 -9.13 5.19 -9.63
N SER A 65 -9.47 4.13 -10.35
CA SER A 65 -8.87 3.74 -11.62
C SER A 65 -9.97 3.20 -12.53
N GLY A 66 -10.42 4.00 -13.48
CA GLY A 66 -11.56 3.66 -14.33
C GLY A 66 -12.85 3.47 -13.50
N GLU A 67 -13.52 2.33 -13.64
CA GLU A 67 -14.74 1.99 -12.91
C GLU A 67 -14.49 1.41 -11.52
N GLY A 68 -13.24 1.08 -11.21
CA GLY A 68 -12.86 0.47 -9.94
C GLY A 68 -11.87 1.30 -9.16
N THR A 69 -11.26 0.66 -8.17
CA THR A 69 -10.18 1.24 -7.38
C THR A 69 -8.93 0.38 -7.52
N LYS A 70 -7.76 1.02 -7.50
CA LYS A 70 -6.47 0.33 -7.45
C LYS A 70 -5.85 0.54 -6.09
N PRO A 71 -5.44 -0.53 -5.38
CA PRO A 71 -4.72 -0.40 -4.12
C PRO A 71 -3.24 -0.14 -4.35
N TYR A 72 -2.65 0.70 -3.50
CA TYR A 72 -1.23 1.01 -3.50
C TYR A 72 -0.69 0.82 -2.08
N ILE A 73 0.35 0.01 -1.94
CA ILE A 73 1.09 -0.17 -0.69
C ILE A 73 2.26 0.80 -0.74
N MET A 74 2.19 1.85 0.06
CA MET A 74 3.10 3.00 -0.02
C MET A 74 3.71 3.30 1.34
N TRP A 75 4.74 4.13 1.34
CA TRP A 75 5.34 4.67 2.56
C TRP A 75 5.10 6.17 2.65
N ARG A 76 4.89 6.65 3.86
CA ARG A 76 4.83 8.07 4.19
C ARG A 76 6.04 8.48 4.98
N LYS A 77 6.52 9.68 4.73
CA LYS A 77 7.55 10.33 5.53
C LYS A 77 6.90 11.41 6.39
N PHE A 78 7.10 11.31 7.69
CA PHE A 78 6.65 12.31 8.65
C PHE A 78 7.77 13.28 8.94
N ASP A 79 7.42 14.53 9.25
CA ASP A 79 8.39 15.53 9.69
C ASP A 79 8.79 15.20 11.13
N ALA A 80 10.04 14.78 11.32
CA ALA A 80 10.58 14.40 12.62
C ALA A 80 10.85 15.56 13.57
N SER A 81 10.70 16.81 13.11
CA SER A 81 10.98 17.99 13.93
C SER A 81 9.88 18.31 14.95
N SER A 82 8.68 17.73 14.80
CA SER A 82 7.55 17.99 15.67
C SER A 82 6.59 16.80 15.74
N ILE A 83 6.23 16.46 16.96
CA ILE A 83 5.29 15.40 17.32
C ILE A 83 3.87 15.66 16.81
N ARG A 84 3.46 16.92 16.76
CA ARG A 84 2.18 17.31 16.18
C ARG A 84 2.05 16.86 14.74
N LYS A 85 3.15 16.50 14.11
CA LYS A 85 3.25 16.12 12.72
C LYS A 85 3.26 14.59 12.46
N LEU A 86 2.98 13.76 13.47
CA LEU A 86 2.64 12.36 13.27
C LEU A 86 1.24 12.14 12.70
N ASN A 87 0.44 13.18 12.64
CA ASN A 87 -0.83 13.16 11.95
C ASN A 87 -0.58 12.99 10.44
N PRO A 88 -1.28 12.08 9.74
CA PRO A 88 -1.16 11.86 8.28
C PRO A 88 -1.22 13.15 7.45
N LYS A 89 -1.94 14.15 7.91
CA LYS A 89 -2.04 15.47 7.27
C LYS A 89 -0.68 16.20 7.15
N TYR A 90 0.30 15.87 7.98
CA TYR A 90 1.64 16.46 7.96
C TYR A 90 2.71 15.55 7.38
N SER A 91 2.28 14.51 6.67
CA SER A 91 3.18 13.59 6.00
C SER A 91 3.10 13.74 4.49
N ILE A 92 4.13 13.28 3.82
CA ILE A 92 4.16 13.19 2.36
C ILE A 92 4.33 11.74 1.95
N PHE A 93 3.76 11.36 0.81
CA PHE A 93 4.08 10.09 0.18
C PHE A 93 5.48 10.15 -0.41
N ILE A 94 6.29 9.11 -0.15
CA ILE A 94 7.57 8.98 -0.82
C ILE A 94 7.38 8.27 -2.15
N LYS A 95 8.23 8.62 -3.13
CA LYS A 95 8.26 7.94 -4.41
C LYS A 95 9.03 6.63 -4.28
N PRO A 96 8.54 5.53 -4.90
CA PRO A 96 9.32 4.30 -4.98
C PRO A 96 10.56 4.49 -5.85
N GLY A 97 11.52 3.59 -5.69
CA GLY A 97 12.68 3.51 -6.57
C GLY A 97 12.31 2.98 -7.96
N PHE A 98 13.31 2.86 -8.83
CA PHE A 98 13.14 2.44 -10.22
C PHE A 98 12.44 1.08 -10.35
N ASP A 99 12.73 0.15 -9.44
CA ASP A 99 12.16 -1.20 -9.39
C ASP A 99 10.83 -1.28 -8.61
N GLY A 100 10.30 -0.15 -8.15
CA GLY A 100 9.03 -0.08 -7.43
C GLY A 100 9.14 -0.31 -5.92
N ASP A 101 10.32 -0.61 -5.37
CA ASP A 101 10.50 -0.74 -3.93
C ASP A 101 10.88 0.59 -3.27
N TYR A 102 10.88 0.59 -1.93
CA TYR A 102 11.15 1.78 -1.13
C TYR A 102 12.47 1.70 -0.36
N MET A 103 13.32 0.72 -0.65
CA MET A 103 14.55 0.47 0.11
C MET A 103 15.49 1.67 0.15
N ALA A 104 15.68 2.34 -0.98
CA ALA A 104 16.58 3.50 -1.05
C ALA A 104 16.12 4.64 -0.13
N ALA A 105 14.82 4.89 -0.05
CA ALA A 105 14.26 5.90 0.84
C ALA A 105 14.38 5.48 2.31
N LEU A 106 14.11 4.21 2.62
CA LEU A 106 14.14 3.70 3.99
C LEU A 106 15.55 3.63 4.59
N LYS A 107 16.59 3.63 3.77
CA LYS A 107 17.97 3.76 4.23
C LYS A 107 18.24 5.07 4.96
N LYS A 108 17.40 6.08 4.76
CA LYS A 108 17.48 7.39 5.43
C LYS A 108 16.71 7.43 6.74
N ALA A 109 16.05 6.34 7.12
CA ALA A 109 15.30 6.25 8.37
C ALA A 109 16.23 6.30 9.58
N THR A 110 15.66 6.65 10.72
CA THR A 110 16.38 6.71 12.00
C THR A 110 16.39 5.34 12.68
N TRP A 111 15.92 5.24 13.90
CA TRP A 111 15.92 4.00 14.69
C TRP A 111 14.97 2.92 14.12
N GLU A 112 13.99 3.29 13.31
CA GLU A 112 13.04 2.34 12.70
C GLU A 112 13.60 1.64 11.45
N GLN A 113 14.76 2.03 10.95
CA GLN A 113 15.33 1.59 9.67
C GLN A 113 15.30 0.06 9.49
N GLU A 114 15.84 -0.67 10.45
CA GLU A 114 15.97 -2.13 10.33
C GLU A 114 14.61 -2.81 10.19
N ARG A 115 13.66 -2.45 11.04
CA ARG A 115 12.31 -3.01 10.99
C ARG A 115 11.53 -2.55 9.77
N ALA A 116 11.70 -1.29 9.38
CA ALA A 116 11.07 -0.74 8.17
C ALA A 116 11.57 -1.47 6.92
N MET A 117 12.86 -1.66 6.79
CA MET A 117 13.45 -2.37 5.64
C MET A 117 13.04 -3.85 5.61
N ALA A 118 13.01 -4.53 6.76
CA ALA A 118 12.53 -5.91 6.85
C ALA A 118 11.06 -6.02 6.45
N LEU A 119 10.23 -5.06 6.86
CA LEU A 119 8.84 -5.01 6.45
C LEU A 119 8.70 -4.75 4.95
N GLU A 120 9.50 -3.85 4.39
CA GLU A 120 9.43 -3.53 2.96
C GLU A 120 9.73 -4.75 2.09
N VAL A 121 10.63 -5.64 2.49
CA VAL A 121 10.87 -6.90 1.76
C VAL A 121 9.55 -7.68 1.60
N LYS A 122 8.79 -7.80 2.67
CA LYS A 122 7.49 -8.52 2.65
C LYS A 122 6.43 -7.74 1.89
N LEU A 123 6.33 -6.43 2.13
CA LEU A 123 5.36 -5.57 1.45
C LEU A 123 5.61 -5.51 -0.04
N ASN A 124 6.87 -5.53 -0.48
CA ASN A 124 7.20 -5.51 -1.90
C ASN A 124 6.74 -6.78 -2.60
N GLN A 125 6.88 -7.94 -1.98
CA GLN A 125 6.36 -9.20 -2.51
C GLN A 125 4.84 -9.15 -2.68
N ILE A 126 4.14 -8.65 -1.66
CA ILE A 126 2.67 -8.51 -1.71
C ILE A 126 2.28 -7.47 -2.78
N ARG A 127 2.98 -6.35 -2.86
CA ARG A 127 2.75 -5.29 -3.86
C ARG A 127 2.86 -5.83 -5.28
N MET A 128 3.90 -6.58 -5.57
CA MET A 128 4.10 -7.18 -6.89
C MET A 128 2.98 -8.16 -7.24
N ALA A 129 2.58 -9.01 -6.30
CA ALA A 129 1.51 -9.96 -6.50
C ALA A 129 0.15 -9.27 -6.71
N VAL A 130 -0.17 -8.26 -5.89
CA VAL A 130 -1.40 -7.46 -6.02
C VAL A 130 -1.44 -6.75 -7.36
N ASN A 131 -0.35 -6.15 -7.80
CA ASN A 131 -0.28 -5.46 -9.09
C ASN A 131 -0.52 -6.44 -10.26
N THR A 132 0.07 -7.62 -10.20
CA THR A 132 -0.12 -8.65 -11.25
C THR A 132 -1.58 -9.10 -11.31
N LEU A 133 -2.20 -9.38 -10.17
CA LEU A 133 -3.61 -9.77 -10.11
C LEU A 133 -4.53 -8.66 -10.61
N HIS A 134 -4.23 -7.41 -10.25
CA HIS A 134 -5.00 -6.25 -10.69
C HIS A 134 -4.93 -6.08 -12.21
N GLU A 135 -3.74 -6.15 -12.80
CA GLU A 135 -3.55 -6.05 -14.25
C GLU A 135 -4.27 -7.16 -15.00
N SER A 136 -4.23 -8.38 -14.47
CA SER A 136 -4.96 -9.52 -15.04
C SER A 136 -6.47 -9.30 -15.02
N ALA A 137 -7.00 -8.78 -13.91
CA ALA A 137 -8.42 -8.46 -13.79
C ALA A 137 -8.83 -7.35 -14.77
N VAL A 138 -8.01 -6.33 -14.96
CA VAL A 138 -8.25 -5.24 -15.92
C VAL A 138 -8.32 -5.81 -17.35
N LYS A 139 -7.38 -6.67 -17.72
CA LYS A 139 -7.38 -7.34 -19.03
C LYS A 139 -8.64 -8.16 -19.25
N MET A 140 -9.04 -8.95 -18.25
CA MET A 140 -10.23 -9.80 -18.36
C MET A 140 -11.50 -8.97 -18.50
N ARG A 141 -11.64 -7.86 -17.78
CA ARG A 141 -12.78 -6.93 -17.93
C ARG A 141 -12.83 -6.32 -19.31
N SER A 142 -11.67 -5.96 -19.88
CA SER A 142 -11.58 -5.44 -21.24
C SER A 142 -12.06 -6.47 -22.28
N VAL A 143 -11.64 -7.71 -22.15
CA VAL A 143 -12.09 -8.80 -23.03
C VAL A 143 -13.59 -9.04 -22.90
N LYS A 144 -14.10 -9.06 -21.66
CA LYS A 144 -15.53 -9.23 -21.39
C LYS A 144 -16.36 -8.15 -22.09
N ARG A 145 -15.95 -6.89 -21.98
CA ARG A 145 -16.64 -5.76 -22.66
C ARG A 145 -16.67 -5.94 -24.19
N LYS A 146 -15.56 -6.43 -24.76
CA LYS A 146 -15.48 -6.68 -26.21
C LYS A 146 -16.43 -7.81 -26.63
N ILE A 147 -16.50 -8.90 -25.86
CA ILE A 147 -17.42 -10.01 -26.11
C ILE A 147 -18.86 -9.53 -26.00
N ASP A 148 -19.22 -8.80 -24.97
CA ASP A 148 -20.57 -8.28 -24.76
C ASP A 148 -20.98 -7.33 -25.89
N LYS A 149 -20.05 -6.49 -26.37
CA LYS A 149 -20.30 -5.60 -27.52
C LYS A 149 -20.57 -6.36 -28.80
N VAL A 150 -19.80 -7.41 -29.08
CA VAL A 150 -19.99 -8.27 -30.27
C VAL A 150 -21.35 -8.99 -30.17
N ASN A 151 -21.68 -9.56 -29.03
CA ASN A 151 -22.96 -10.24 -28.82
C ASN A 151 -24.13 -9.30 -29.01
N ASN A 152 -24.07 -8.07 -28.49
CA ASN A 152 -25.13 -7.06 -28.66
C ASN A 152 -25.28 -6.64 -30.11
N GLN A 153 -24.20 -6.51 -30.87
CA GLN A 153 -24.26 -6.20 -32.30
C GLN A 153 -24.93 -7.33 -33.11
N GLN A 154 -24.61 -8.60 -32.80
CA GLN A 154 -25.24 -9.74 -33.45
C GLN A 154 -26.75 -9.81 -33.19
N PHE A 155 -27.19 -9.48 -32.00
CA PHE A 155 -28.60 -9.45 -31.64
C PHE A 155 -29.35 -8.28 -32.26
N SER A 156 -28.68 -7.15 -32.54
CA SER A 156 -29.32 -5.99 -33.19
C SER A 156 -29.45 -6.11 -34.70
N GLU A 157 -28.79 -7.05 -35.35
CA GLU A 157 -28.86 -7.33 -36.77
C GLU A 157 -29.93 -8.38 -37.12
N VAL A 158 -30.58 -8.95 -36.15
CA VAL A 158 -31.68 -9.88 -36.30
C VAL A 158 -33.01 -9.14 -36.09
#